data_ae3207dbacab2ed855fe7740273beb2b
#
_entry.id   ae3207dbacab2ed855fe7740273beb2b
#
_cell.length_a   1.000
_cell.length_b   1.000
_cell.length_c   1.000
_cell.angle_alpha   90.00
_cell.angle_beta   90.00
_cell.angle_gamma   90.00
#
_symmetry.space_group_name_H-M   'P 1'
#
loop_
_entity.id
_entity.type
_entity.pdbx_description
1 polymer ?
#
loop_
_entity_poly.entity_id
_entity_poly.type
_entity_poly.pdbx_seq_one_letter_code
_entity_poly.pdbx_strand_id
1 'polypeptide(L)'
;MNQWNRRDWLKWVGTGATVTSLAACATSGTSAPKARVVVVGGGYGGATAAKYLRLWGGNDIAVTLIEREAQFVSCPMSNLVLGGSRKMQDITVSYDNLRSRHGINVVQDSALAIDGVKKMVRTRSGREFAYDFAIVSPGIEIQFDTVKGYDANAQQTVLH
;
A
#
# COMPACT_ATOMS: atom_id res chain seq x y z
N MET A 1 -54.57 28.54 38.31
CA MET A 1 -54.58 28.26 36.85
C MET A 1 -53.35 28.89 36.24
N ASN A 2 -52.31 28.11 36.00
CA ASN A 2 -51.04 28.58 35.41
C ASN A 2 -51.19 28.68 33.89
N GLN A 3 -51.22 29.91 33.38
CA GLN A 3 -51.22 30.12 31.92
C GLN A 3 -49.82 29.95 31.39
N TRP A 4 -49.60 28.88 30.68
CA TRP A 4 -48.38 28.66 29.92
C TRP A 4 -48.29 29.63 28.76
N ASN A 5 -47.24 30.46 28.73
CA ASN A 5 -46.99 31.47 27.72
C ASN A 5 -46.30 30.87 26.51
N ARG A 6 -46.67 31.27 25.27
CA ARG A 6 -46.08 30.79 24.00
C ARG A 6 -44.53 30.88 23.95
N ARG A 7 -43.97 31.81 24.72
CA ARG A 7 -42.51 31.97 24.84
C ARG A 7 -41.80 30.84 25.60
N ASP A 8 -42.47 30.20 26.54
CA ASP A 8 -41.88 29.13 27.34
C ASP A 8 -41.90 27.82 26.56
N TRP A 9 -42.91 27.63 25.69
CA TRP A 9 -42.94 26.48 24.78
C TRP A 9 -41.81 26.53 23.74
N LEU A 10 -41.47 27.71 23.18
CA LEU A 10 -40.38 27.89 22.23
C LEU A 10 -38.98 27.66 22.84
N LYS A 11 -38.81 27.91 24.13
CA LYS A 11 -37.54 27.63 24.83
C LYS A 11 -37.34 26.12 25.04
N TRP A 12 -38.41 25.38 25.26
CA TRP A 12 -38.34 23.92 25.41
C TRP A 12 -38.10 23.16 24.07
N VAL A 13 -38.68 23.64 22.99
CA VAL A 13 -38.49 23.10 21.66
C VAL A 13 -37.09 23.41 21.11
N GLY A 14 -36.51 24.56 21.46
CA GLY A 14 -35.18 24.98 21.02
C GLY A 14 -34.03 24.15 21.62
N THR A 15 -34.20 23.62 22.84
CA THR A 15 -33.12 22.82 23.50
C THR A 15 -33.12 21.34 23.10
N GLY A 16 -34.22 20.83 22.57
CA GLY A 16 -34.32 19.44 22.15
C GLY A 16 -33.83 19.20 20.71
N ALA A 17 -33.82 20.23 19.86
CA ALA A 17 -33.49 20.09 18.45
C ALA A 17 -31.98 20.19 18.12
N THR A 18 -31.19 20.74 19.05
CA THR A 18 -29.74 20.96 18.81
C THR A 18 -28.84 19.74 19.13
N VAL A 19 -29.35 18.76 19.88
CA VAL A 19 -28.54 17.58 20.24
C VAL A 19 -28.63 16.45 19.19
N THR A 20 -29.70 16.41 18.41
CA THR A 20 -29.90 15.37 17.37
C THR A 20 -29.25 15.72 16.03
N SER A 21 -28.90 16.99 15.77
CA SER A 21 -28.25 17.38 14.50
C SER A 21 -26.72 17.21 14.50
N LEU A 22 -26.07 17.08 15.67
CA LEU A 22 -24.63 16.84 15.77
C LEU A 22 -24.23 15.36 15.60
N ALA A 23 -25.17 14.43 15.75
CA ALA A 23 -24.89 13.00 15.54
C ALA A 23 -24.97 12.58 14.06
N ALA A 24 -25.54 13.39 13.17
CA ALA A 24 -25.68 13.07 11.75
C ALA A 24 -24.44 13.39 10.88
N CYS A 25 -23.45 14.13 11.40
CA CYS A 25 -22.25 14.49 10.65
C CYS A 25 -21.06 13.55 10.92
N ALA A 26 -21.19 12.52 11.76
CA ALA A 26 -20.09 11.65 12.16
C ALA A 26 -20.02 10.32 11.39
N THR A 27 -20.91 10.07 10.45
CA THR A 27 -20.83 8.90 9.54
C THR A 27 -20.54 9.35 8.12
N SER A 28 -19.35 9.93 7.91
CA SER A 28 -18.69 9.80 6.62
C SER A 28 -18.34 8.32 6.48
N GLY A 29 -19.34 7.52 6.15
CA GLY A 29 -19.16 6.10 5.88
C GLY A 29 -18.19 5.96 4.71
N THR A 30 -16.92 5.70 5.00
CA THR A 30 -16.04 5.10 4.00
C THR A 30 -16.67 3.76 3.65
N SER A 31 -17.39 3.71 2.52
CA SER A 31 -17.93 2.47 2.01
C SER A 31 -16.78 1.47 1.89
N ALA A 32 -17.01 0.21 2.27
CA ALA A 32 -16.03 -0.84 2.09
C ALA A 32 -15.58 -0.87 0.62
N PRO A 33 -14.29 -1.10 0.36
CA PRO A 33 -13.78 -1.18 -1.00
C PRO A 33 -14.51 -2.30 -1.77
N LYS A 34 -14.83 -2.06 -3.03
CA LYS A 34 -15.50 -3.03 -3.91
C LYS A 34 -14.58 -4.18 -4.31
N ALA A 35 -13.28 -3.94 -4.33
CA ALA A 35 -12.28 -4.95 -4.65
C ALA A 35 -11.01 -4.76 -3.83
N ARG A 36 -10.38 -5.88 -3.48
CA ARG A 36 -9.07 -5.96 -2.82
C ARG A 36 -8.07 -6.51 -3.83
N VAL A 37 -7.01 -5.75 -4.07
CA VAL A 37 -5.92 -6.17 -4.95
C VAL A 37 -4.65 -6.33 -4.12
N VAL A 38 -4.04 -7.51 -4.18
CA VAL A 38 -2.72 -7.75 -3.63
C VAL A 38 -1.70 -7.72 -4.77
N VAL A 39 -0.69 -6.88 -4.62
CA VAL A 39 0.44 -6.77 -5.54
C VAL A 39 1.67 -7.36 -4.85
N VAL A 40 2.29 -8.35 -5.45
CA VAL A 40 3.53 -8.97 -4.96
C VAL A 40 4.70 -8.46 -5.78
N GLY A 41 5.63 -7.80 -5.11
CA GLY A 41 6.80 -7.15 -5.70
C GLY A 41 6.59 -5.65 -5.94
N GLY A 42 7.49 -4.83 -5.39
CA GLY A 42 7.48 -3.36 -5.43
C GLY A 42 8.41 -2.74 -6.47
N GLY A 43 8.90 -3.51 -7.42
CA GLY A 43 9.69 -3.01 -8.54
C GLY A 43 8.87 -2.14 -9.50
N TYR A 44 9.42 -1.85 -10.69
CA TYR A 44 8.77 -0.99 -11.68
C TYR A 44 7.35 -1.43 -12.01
N GLY A 45 7.14 -2.73 -12.27
CA GLY A 45 5.82 -3.26 -12.64
C GLY A 45 4.81 -3.16 -11.50
N GLY A 46 5.15 -3.72 -10.34
CA GLY A 46 4.23 -3.80 -9.21
C GLY A 46 3.93 -2.44 -8.57
N ALA A 47 4.94 -1.59 -8.34
CA ALA A 47 4.72 -0.25 -7.80
C ALA A 47 3.89 0.61 -8.74
N THR A 48 4.12 0.51 -10.06
CA THR A 48 3.32 1.21 -11.08
C THR A 48 1.88 0.69 -11.07
N ALA A 49 1.67 -0.62 -11.10
CA ALA A 49 0.34 -1.21 -11.05
C ALA A 49 -0.42 -0.78 -9.79
N ALA A 50 0.21 -0.87 -8.62
CA ALA A 50 -0.39 -0.46 -7.36
C ALA A 50 -0.81 1.02 -7.37
N LYS A 51 0.07 1.91 -7.86
CA LYS A 51 -0.21 3.34 -7.99
C LYS A 51 -1.42 3.60 -8.88
N TYR A 52 -1.44 3.04 -10.08
CA TYR A 52 -2.50 3.32 -11.04
C TYR A 52 -3.84 2.69 -10.68
N LEU A 53 -3.85 1.54 -10.02
CA LEU A 53 -5.07 0.97 -9.44
C LEU A 53 -5.72 1.94 -8.45
N ARG A 54 -4.93 2.57 -7.58
CA ARG A 54 -5.44 3.57 -6.63
C ARG A 54 -5.80 4.88 -7.32
N LEU A 55 -5.04 5.30 -8.33
CA LEU A 55 -5.28 6.55 -9.04
C LEU A 55 -6.60 6.51 -9.83
N TRP A 56 -6.91 5.38 -10.47
CA TRP A 56 -8.12 5.22 -11.29
C TRP A 56 -9.31 4.67 -10.51
N GLY A 57 -9.06 3.76 -9.55
CA GLY A 57 -10.11 3.12 -8.76
C GLY A 57 -10.48 3.87 -7.48
N GLY A 58 -9.69 4.87 -7.08
CA GLY A 58 -9.96 5.64 -5.87
C GLY A 58 -10.14 4.74 -4.65
N ASN A 59 -11.16 5.02 -3.84
CA ASN A 59 -11.48 4.25 -2.64
C ASN A 59 -12.23 2.93 -2.93
N ASP A 60 -12.68 2.73 -4.16
CA ASP A 60 -13.35 1.49 -4.56
C ASP A 60 -12.37 0.30 -4.62
N ILE A 61 -11.07 0.56 -4.77
CA ILE A 61 -10.04 -0.48 -4.83
C ILE A 61 -9.08 -0.34 -3.64
N ALA A 62 -9.08 -1.31 -2.74
CA ALA A 62 -8.05 -1.43 -1.71
C ALA A 62 -6.84 -2.16 -2.28
N VAL A 63 -5.66 -1.53 -2.20
CA VAL A 63 -4.41 -2.10 -2.71
C VAL A 63 -3.45 -2.39 -1.57
N THR A 64 -2.98 -3.64 -1.48
CA THR A 64 -1.87 -4.05 -0.63
C THR A 64 -0.68 -4.42 -1.51
N LEU A 65 0.45 -3.76 -1.30
CA LEU A 65 1.73 -4.04 -1.94
C LEU A 65 2.62 -4.79 -0.95
N ILE A 66 3.01 -6.01 -1.29
CA ILE A 66 3.93 -6.83 -0.49
C ILE A 66 5.31 -6.76 -1.16
N GLU A 67 6.28 -6.20 -0.44
CA GLU A 67 7.66 -6.03 -0.93
C GLU A 67 8.65 -6.34 0.20
N ARG A 68 9.68 -7.10 -0.09
CA ARG A 68 10.69 -7.51 0.90
C ARG A 68 11.65 -6.38 1.26
N GLU A 69 12.00 -5.54 0.28
CA GLU A 69 12.95 -4.46 0.48
C GLU A 69 12.24 -3.19 1.00
N ALA A 70 12.92 -2.46 1.87
CA ALA A 70 12.39 -1.20 2.41
C ALA A 70 12.35 -0.08 1.36
N GLN A 71 13.20 -0.17 0.35
CA GLN A 71 13.36 0.81 -0.71
C GLN A 71 13.63 0.11 -2.04
N PHE A 72 13.23 0.73 -3.12
CA PHE A 72 13.51 0.25 -4.47
C PHE A 72 14.78 0.90 -5.01
N VAL A 73 15.69 0.09 -5.53
CA VAL A 73 16.89 0.56 -6.24
C VAL A 73 16.71 0.33 -7.74
N SER A 74 16.88 1.40 -8.51
CA SER A 74 16.68 1.39 -9.96
C SER A 74 17.87 0.77 -10.69
N CYS A 75 17.79 -0.49 -11.03
CA CYS A 75 18.84 -1.20 -11.77
C CYS A 75 19.23 -0.55 -13.11
N PRO A 76 18.31 -0.08 -13.99
CA PRO A 76 18.68 0.53 -15.27
C PRO A 76 19.60 1.75 -15.19
N MET A 77 19.65 2.43 -14.04
CA MET A 77 20.52 3.58 -13.82
C MET A 77 21.80 3.27 -13.04
N SER A 78 22.05 2.01 -12.69
CA SER A 78 23.22 1.60 -11.90
C SER A 78 24.55 1.89 -12.62
N ASN A 79 24.58 1.83 -13.94
CA ASN A 79 25.74 2.20 -14.76
C ASN A 79 26.18 3.66 -14.54
N LEU A 80 25.25 4.57 -14.24
CA LEU A 80 25.58 5.97 -13.93
C LEU A 80 26.24 6.11 -12.55
N VAL A 81 25.92 5.21 -11.64
CA VAL A 81 26.58 5.14 -10.33
C VAL A 81 27.97 4.57 -10.49
N LEU A 82 28.14 3.49 -11.26
CA LEU A 82 29.44 2.90 -11.58
C LEU A 82 30.36 3.89 -12.30
N GLY A 83 29.81 4.67 -13.22
CA GLY A 83 30.52 5.73 -13.94
C GLY A 83 30.77 7.01 -13.12
N GLY A 84 30.33 7.08 -11.85
CA GLY A 84 30.56 8.20 -10.95
C GLY A 84 29.72 9.45 -11.23
N SER A 85 28.80 9.41 -12.21
CA SER A 85 27.92 10.55 -12.54
C SER A 85 26.70 10.66 -11.63
N ARG A 86 26.37 9.61 -10.87
CA ARG A 86 25.30 9.58 -9.86
C ARG A 86 25.76 8.84 -8.60
N LYS A 87 25.01 9.06 -7.51
CA LYS A 87 25.17 8.34 -6.25
C LYS A 87 24.06 7.29 -6.10
N MET A 88 24.27 6.28 -5.26
CA MET A 88 23.24 5.27 -4.96
C MET A 88 21.93 5.89 -4.49
N GLN A 89 21.98 6.97 -3.72
CA GLN A 89 20.81 7.70 -3.23
C GLN A 89 19.96 8.27 -4.38
N ASP A 90 20.57 8.65 -5.49
CA ASP A 90 19.86 9.24 -6.64
C ASP A 90 19.02 8.22 -7.41
N ILE A 91 19.32 6.92 -7.24
CA ILE A 91 18.61 5.80 -7.87
C ILE A 91 17.79 4.98 -6.89
N THR A 92 17.72 5.40 -5.61
CA THR A 92 16.98 4.73 -4.55
C THR A 92 15.67 5.47 -4.29
N VAL A 93 14.56 4.76 -4.29
CA VAL A 93 13.21 5.32 -4.14
C VAL A 93 12.49 4.67 -2.97
N SER A 94 11.99 5.49 -2.03
CA SER A 94 11.15 5.07 -0.92
C SER A 94 9.71 4.76 -1.39
N TYR A 95 9.04 3.86 -0.69
CA TYR A 95 7.60 3.56 -0.88
C TYR A 95 6.67 4.54 -0.14
N ASP A 96 7.18 5.56 0.54
CA ASP A 96 6.38 6.47 1.37
C ASP A 96 5.34 7.25 0.58
N ASN A 97 5.67 7.64 -0.65
CA ASN A 97 4.72 8.29 -1.54
C ASN A 97 3.55 7.37 -1.94
N LEU A 98 3.78 6.06 -2.07
CA LEU A 98 2.71 5.10 -2.33
C LEU A 98 1.76 5.00 -1.13
N ARG A 99 2.31 5.05 0.10
CA ARG A 99 1.52 5.05 1.33
C ARG A 99 0.73 6.36 1.48
N SER A 100 1.44 7.48 1.48
CA SER A 100 0.89 8.78 1.88
C SER A 100 0.00 9.42 0.83
N ARG A 101 0.39 9.37 -0.46
CA ARG A 101 -0.35 10.03 -1.54
C ARG A 101 -1.39 9.14 -2.20
N HIS A 102 -1.18 7.82 -2.19
CA HIS A 102 -2.06 6.88 -2.90
C HIS A 102 -2.82 5.95 -1.96
N GLY A 103 -2.59 6.01 -0.64
CA GLY A 103 -3.29 5.19 0.33
C GLY A 103 -3.07 3.68 0.11
N ILE A 104 -1.88 3.29 -0.40
CA ILE A 104 -1.51 1.90 -0.60
C ILE A 104 -1.00 1.33 0.73
N ASN A 105 -1.53 0.17 1.13
CA ASN A 105 -1.00 -0.58 2.25
C ASN A 105 0.30 -1.28 1.82
N VAL A 106 1.44 -0.66 2.08
CA VAL A 106 2.75 -1.25 1.76
C VAL A 106 3.23 -2.08 2.94
N VAL A 107 3.36 -3.36 2.70
CA VAL A 107 3.76 -4.39 3.64
C VAL A 107 5.19 -4.81 3.33
N GLN A 108 6.12 -4.49 4.22
CA GLN A 108 7.50 -4.96 4.09
C GLN A 108 7.57 -6.42 4.57
N ASP A 109 7.56 -7.33 3.61
CA ASP A 109 7.63 -8.79 3.84
C ASP A 109 7.82 -9.52 2.50
N SER A 110 8.17 -10.78 2.56
CA SER A 110 8.26 -11.65 1.39
C SER A 110 6.99 -12.48 1.24
N ALA A 111 6.39 -12.50 0.06
CA ALA A 111 5.32 -13.44 -0.25
C ALA A 111 5.91 -14.86 -0.29
N LEU A 112 5.34 -15.77 0.51
CA LEU A 112 5.77 -17.16 0.60
C LEU A 112 4.92 -18.09 -0.26
N ALA A 113 3.61 -17.85 -0.28
CA ALA A 113 2.66 -18.65 -1.04
C ALA A 113 1.47 -17.82 -1.50
N ILE A 114 0.96 -18.15 -2.69
CA ILE A 114 -0.27 -17.58 -3.26
C ILE A 114 -1.23 -18.73 -3.51
N ASP A 115 -2.35 -18.74 -2.77
CA ASP A 115 -3.43 -19.71 -2.95
C ASP A 115 -4.50 -19.11 -3.88
N GLY A 116 -4.55 -19.58 -5.11
CA GLY A 116 -5.51 -19.09 -6.11
C GLY A 116 -6.95 -19.55 -5.85
N VAL A 117 -7.14 -20.65 -5.12
CA VAL A 117 -8.47 -21.20 -4.79
C VAL A 117 -9.08 -20.44 -3.62
N LYS A 118 -8.30 -20.29 -2.53
CA LYS A 118 -8.72 -19.53 -1.35
C LYS A 118 -8.60 -18.02 -1.53
N LYS A 119 -7.97 -17.57 -2.63
CA LYS A 119 -7.65 -16.16 -2.89
C LYS A 119 -6.92 -15.51 -1.71
N MET A 120 -5.80 -16.10 -1.33
CA MET A 120 -5.02 -15.71 -0.17
C MET A 120 -3.53 -15.66 -0.50
N VAL A 121 -2.85 -14.58 -0.10
CA VAL A 121 -1.38 -14.51 -0.10
C VAL A 121 -0.89 -14.64 1.33
N ARG A 122 0.01 -15.58 1.57
CA ARG A 122 0.70 -15.77 2.84
C ARG A 122 2.13 -15.27 2.73
N THR A 123 2.56 -14.49 3.71
CA THR A 123 3.92 -13.96 3.79
C THR A 123 4.83 -14.82 4.67
N ARG A 124 6.14 -14.55 4.60
CA ARG A 124 7.15 -15.25 5.40
C ARG A 124 6.96 -15.02 6.91
N SER A 125 6.49 -13.85 7.33
CA SER A 125 6.16 -13.58 8.74
C SER A 125 4.86 -14.24 9.22
N GLY A 126 4.15 -14.98 8.35
CA GLY A 126 2.90 -15.66 8.69
C GLY A 126 1.64 -14.79 8.54
N ARG A 127 1.77 -13.55 8.05
CA ARG A 127 0.59 -12.72 7.76
C ARG A 127 -0.13 -13.23 6.51
N GLU A 128 -1.45 -13.10 6.51
CA GLU A 128 -2.31 -13.51 5.40
C GLU A 128 -3.11 -12.33 4.86
N PHE A 129 -3.19 -12.24 3.53
CA PHE A 129 -3.87 -11.16 2.82
C PHE A 129 -4.86 -11.76 1.82
N ALA A 130 -6.15 -11.60 2.12
CA ALA A 130 -7.21 -12.01 1.20
C ALA A 130 -7.30 -11.03 0.03
N TYR A 131 -7.56 -11.55 -1.18
CA TYR A 131 -7.64 -10.74 -2.38
C TYR A 131 -8.81 -11.17 -3.28
N ASP A 132 -9.28 -10.26 -4.10
CA ASP A 132 -10.16 -10.54 -5.23
C ASP A 132 -9.34 -10.72 -6.52
N PHE A 133 -8.25 -9.94 -6.64
CA PHE A 133 -7.25 -10.02 -7.72
C PHE A 133 -5.84 -9.97 -7.14
N ALA A 134 -4.93 -10.74 -7.73
CA ALA A 134 -3.50 -10.70 -7.40
C ALA A 134 -2.68 -10.33 -8.63
N ILE A 135 -1.70 -9.42 -8.46
CA ILE A 135 -0.70 -9.08 -9.46
C ILE A 135 0.63 -9.58 -8.94
N VAL A 136 1.28 -10.45 -9.72
CA VAL A 136 2.56 -11.06 -9.34
C VAL A 136 3.67 -10.46 -10.21
N SER A 137 4.53 -9.65 -9.58
CA SER A 137 5.61 -8.92 -10.23
C SER A 137 6.91 -8.97 -9.39
N PRO A 138 7.41 -10.16 -9.08
CA PRO A 138 8.53 -10.34 -8.12
C PRO A 138 9.88 -9.86 -8.66
N GLY A 139 9.99 -9.60 -9.97
CA GLY A 139 11.25 -9.25 -10.61
C GLY A 139 12.10 -10.46 -10.94
N ILE A 140 13.41 -10.28 -10.86
CA ILE A 140 14.42 -11.33 -11.11
C ILE A 140 15.12 -11.71 -9.82
N GLU A 141 15.71 -12.88 -9.81
CA GLU A 141 16.62 -13.36 -8.79
C GLU A 141 17.94 -13.75 -9.42
N ILE A 142 19.05 -13.39 -8.77
CA ILE A 142 20.38 -13.78 -9.21
C ILE A 142 20.61 -15.25 -8.79
N GLN A 143 20.88 -16.10 -9.76
CA GLN A 143 21.26 -17.50 -9.50
C GLN A 143 22.74 -17.57 -9.19
N PHE A 144 23.08 -17.54 -7.91
CA PHE A 144 24.43 -17.82 -7.45
C PHE A 144 24.81 -19.27 -7.78
N ASP A 145 26.09 -19.55 -7.80
CA ASP A 145 26.66 -20.89 -8.06
C ASP A 145 26.53 -21.41 -9.51
N THR A 146 25.88 -20.66 -10.40
CA THR A 146 25.89 -21.01 -11.84
C THR A 146 27.23 -20.69 -12.51
N VAL A 147 27.99 -19.75 -11.92
CA VAL A 147 29.36 -19.43 -12.34
C VAL A 147 30.30 -19.75 -11.19
N LYS A 148 31.31 -20.55 -11.43
CA LYS A 148 32.28 -20.97 -10.41
C LYS A 148 32.95 -19.75 -9.77
N GLY A 149 32.83 -19.64 -8.45
CA GLY A 149 33.37 -18.53 -7.65
C GLY A 149 32.47 -17.27 -7.57
N TYR A 150 31.25 -17.33 -8.17
CA TYR A 150 30.27 -16.26 -8.01
C TYR A 150 29.18 -16.68 -7.01
N ASP A 151 29.34 -16.24 -5.78
CA ASP A 151 28.43 -16.50 -4.67
C ASP A 151 27.97 -15.19 -4.01
N ALA A 152 27.16 -15.28 -2.96
CA ALA A 152 26.66 -14.14 -2.24
C ALA A 152 27.77 -13.27 -1.57
N ASN A 153 28.94 -13.83 -1.29
CA ASN A 153 30.08 -13.08 -0.76
C ASN A 153 30.82 -12.35 -1.88
N ALA A 154 31.02 -13.03 -3.03
CA ALA A 154 31.63 -12.42 -4.21
C ALA A 154 30.82 -11.21 -4.71
N GLN A 155 29.50 -11.22 -4.57
CA GLN A 155 28.63 -10.09 -4.91
C GLN A 155 28.98 -8.80 -4.16
N GLN A 156 29.56 -8.87 -2.97
CA GLN A 156 29.97 -7.69 -2.20
C GLN A 156 31.22 -6.99 -2.80
N THR A 157 32.00 -7.72 -3.59
CA THR A 157 33.26 -7.26 -4.17
C THR A 157 33.16 -7.05 -5.69
N VAL A 158 32.37 -7.87 -6.36
CA VAL A 158 32.13 -7.79 -7.81
C VAL A 158 30.83 -7.08 -8.07
N LEU A 159 30.91 -5.92 -8.67
CA LEU A 159 29.77 -5.11 -9.08
C LEU A 159 29.04 -5.79 -10.25
N HIS A 160 27.71 -5.81 -10.19
CA HIS A 160 26.82 -6.43 -11.21
C HIS A 160 25.61 -5.53 -11.45
#